data_626cf9ab3d862062ebf303b0f4035d45
#
_entry.id   626cf9ab3d862062ebf303b0f4035d45
#
_cell.length_a   1.000
_cell.length_b   1.000
_cell.length_c   1.000
_cell.angle_alpha   90.00
_cell.angle_beta   90.00
_cell.angle_gamma   90.00
#
_symmetry.space_group_name_H-M   'P 1'
#
loop_
_entity.id
_entity.type
_entity.pdbx_description
1 polymer ?
#
loop_
_entity_poly.entity_id
_entity_poly.type
_entity_poly.pdbx_seq_one_letter_code
_entity_poly.pdbx_strand_id
1 'polypeptide(L)'
;MDIGGIIVSTTALGVRQSDDTVPVGTTANALRHILAAQWSSTGVIDGLKVTGTSSLAYHVAAGTAVCSKGSSDGKTLAYFEGANTPGINSNSSGNPRIDSVYIYANDLDQGDSDNLVHVGVVQGTPATNPAAPGIPTYGTLLAQMLMPAGSASASN
;
A
#
# COMPACT_ATOMS: atom_id res chain seq x y z
N MET A 1 7.53 33.09 40.14
CA MET A 1 6.89 33.36 38.85
C MET A 1 6.84 32.03 38.12
N ASP A 2 5.73 31.33 38.26
CA ASP A 2 5.52 30.04 37.66
C ASP A 2 5.24 30.27 36.16
N ILE A 3 6.20 30.02 35.34
CA ILE A 3 6.00 29.96 33.90
C ILE A 3 5.27 28.65 33.63
N GLY A 4 3.94 28.77 33.56
CA GLY A 4 3.04 27.65 33.28
C GLY A 4 3.64 26.67 32.30
N GLY A 5 3.55 25.40 32.66
CA GLY A 5 4.17 24.31 31.94
C GLY A 5 3.89 24.40 30.42
N ILE A 6 4.95 24.48 29.65
CA ILE A 6 4.86 24.36 28.20
C ILE A 6 4.36 22.94 27.94
N ILE A 7 3.12 22.82 27.52
CA ILE A 7 2.63 21.56 26.96
C ILE A 7 3.41 21.37 25.66
N VAL A 8 4.47 20.59 25.72
CA VAL A 8 5.20 20.20 24.52
C VAL A 8 4.24 19.34 23.71
N SER A 9 3.70 19.92 22.63
CA SER A 9 2.87 19.17 21.70
C SER A 9 3.74 18.08 21.08
N THR A 10 3.30 16.83 21.20
CA THR A 10 3.94 15.68 20.55
C THR A 10 3.78 15.68 19.03
N THR A 11 3.28 16.76 18.44
CA THR A 11 2.96 16.89 17.00
C THR A 11 4.00 17.65 16.18
N ALA A 12 5.13 18.06 16.79
CA ALA A 12 6.22 18.66 16.01
C ALA A 12 6.84 17.65 15.06
N LEU A 13 7.03 18.04 13.79
CA LEU A 13 7.75 17.23 12.80
C LEU A 13 9.22 17.14 13.22
N GLY A 14 9.58 16.07 13.91
CA GLY A 14 10.93 15.75 14.31
C GLY A 14 11.15 14.24 14.25
N VAL A 15 12.31 13.81 13.83
CA VAL A 15 12.68 12.39 13.87
C VAL A 15 12.99 12.03 15.31
N ARG A 16 12.31 11.02 15.84
CA ARG A 16 12.61 10.47 17.16
C ARG A 16 13.99 9.82 17.15
N GLN A 17 14.87 10.24 18.07
CA GLN A 17 16.11 9.53 18.30
C GLN A 17 15.83 8.30 19.17
N SER A 18 16.42 7.18 18.82
CA SER A 18 16.15 5.86 19.42
C SER A 18 16.70 5.66 20.82
N ASP A 19 17.54 6.57 21.31
CA ASP A 19 18.25 6.52 22.59
C ASP A 19 17.72 7.49 23.65
N ASP A 20 16.71 8.29 23.32
CA ASP A 20 16.13 9.23 24.27
C ASP A 20 15.12 8.53 25.21
N THR A 21 15.36 8.66 26.50
CA THR A 21 14.43 8.21 27.56
C THR A 21 13.17 9.08 27.64
N VAL A 22 13.20 10.28 27.06
CA VAL A 22 12.06 11.18 26.91
C VAL A 22 11.69 11.26 25.42
N PRO A 23 10.43 10.98 25.04
CA PRO A 23 10.01 11.07 23.64
C PRO A 23 10.13 12.50 23.12
N VAL A 24 11.11 12.77 22.28
CA VAL A 24 11.23 14.01 21.52
C VAL A 24 10.85 13.75 20.07
N GLY A 25 9.98 14.59 19.53
CA GLY A 25 9.53 14.49 18.14
C GLY A 25 8.15 13.87 17.97
N THR A 26 7.78 13.67 16.72
CA THR A 26 6.47 13.16 16.34
C THR A 26 6.43 11.63 16.43
N THR A 27 5.48 11.10 17.18
CA THR A 27 5.24 9.65 17.16
C THR A 27 4.70 9.19 15.81
N ALA A 28 4.87 7.91 15.46
CA ALA A 28 4.32 7.34 14.23
C ALA A 28 2.80 7.56 14.13
N ASN A 29 2.09 7.37 15.25
CA ASN A 29 0.64 7.62 15.31
C ASN A 29 0.30 9.10 15.03
N ALA A 30 0.98 10.05 15.70
CA ALA A 30 0.75 11.48 15.47
C ALA A 30 1.04 11.88 14.02
N LEU A 31 2.12 11.33 13.41
CA LEU A 31 2.44 11.56 12.01
C LEU A 31 1.33 11.06 11.08
N ARG A 32 0.80 9.85 11.30
CA ARG A 32 -0.32 9.31 10.51
C ARG A 32 -1.56 10.20 10.55
N HIS A 33 -1.88 10.79 11.70
CA HIS A 33 -3.01 11.73 11.83
C HIS A 33 -2.74 13.07 11.13
N ILE A 34 -1.51 13.59 11.19
CA ILE A 34 -1.11 14.79 10.43
C ILE A 34 -1.27 14.54 8.92
N LEU A 35 -0.82 13.37 8.44
CA LEU A 35 -0.97 12.99 7.05
C LEU A 35 -2.44 12.84 6.65
N ALA A 36 -3.30 12.31 7.54
CA ALA A 36 -4.73 12.21 7.30
C ALA A 36 -5.43 13.57 7.14
N ALA A 37 -4.89 14.61 7.76
CA ALA A 37 -5.39 15.99 7.56
C ALA A 37 -5.04 16.56 6.19
N GLN A 38 -3.96 16.06 5.55
CA GLN A 38 -3.53 16.49 4.22
C GLN A 38 -4.18 15.66 3.10
N TRP A 39 -4.39 14.37 3.33
CA TRP A 39 -4.98 13.45 2.34
C TRP A 39 -6.26 12.81 2.89
N SER A 40 -7.40 13.19 2.35
CA SER A 40 -8.70 12.63 2.73
C SER A 40 -8.90 11.19 2.26
N SER A 41 -8.22 10.78 1.17
CA SER A 41 -8.34 9.45 0.56
C SER A 41 -6.98 8.76 0.42
N THR A 42 -6.99 7.44 0.20
CA THR A 42 -5.84 6.68 -0.28
C THR A 42 -5.72 6.82 -1.80
N GLY A 43 -4.53 6.65 -2.35
CA GLY A 43 -4.30 6.74 -3.80
C GLY A 43 -2.83 6.82 -4.16
N VAL A 44 -2.55 6.73 -5.45
CA VAL A 44 -1.22 6.93 -6.02
C VAL A 44 -0.91 8.42 -6.07
N ILE A 45 0.28 8.82 -5.60
CA ILE A 45 0.80 10.18 -5.72
C ILE A 45 1.63 10.29 -7.00
N ASP A 46 2.54 9.35 -7.21
CA ASP A 46 3.45 9.33 -8.36
C ASP A 46 3.94 7.90 -8.64
N GLY A 47 4.26 7.62 -9.90
CA GLY A 47 4.82 6.34 -10.33
C GLY A 47 3.86 5.16 -10.16
N LEU A 48 4.33 4.05 -9.63
CA LEU A 48 3.60 2.81 -9.33
C LEU A 48 2.87 2.19 -10.54
N LYS A 49 3.39 2.44 -11.76
CA LYS A 49 2.82 1.84 -12.98
C LYS A 49 2.94 0.32 -12.91
N VAL A 50 1.82 -0.36 -13.16
CA VAL A 50 1.76 -1.82 -13.24
C VAL A 50 1.87 -2.27 -14.67
N THR A 51 2.72 -3.26 -14.94
CA THR A 51 2.90 -3.88 -16.26
C THR A 51 2.93 -5.39 -16.15
N GLY A 52 2.54 -6.08 -17.20
CA GLY A 52 2.71 -7.52 -17.31
C GLY A 52 4.18 -7.90 -17.45
N THR A 53 4.51 -9.14 -17.11
CA THR A 53 5.84 -9.72 -17.28
C THR A 53 5.77 -11.03 -18.06
N SER A 54 6.90 -11.49 -18.60
CA SER A 54 6.99 -12.80 -19.25
C SER A 54 6.88 -13.98 -18.26
N SER A 55 6.76 -13.71 -16.98
CA SER A 55 6.52 -14.68 -15.92
C SER A 55 5.09 -14.57 -15.40
N LEU A 56 4.75 -15.39 -14.41
CA LEU A 56 3.47 -15.34 -13.68
C LEU A 56 3.56 -14.33 -12.50
N ALA A 57 3.85 -13.08 -12.82
CA ALA A 57 3.85 -11.95 -11.89
C ALA A 57 3.67 -10.63 -12.64
N TYR A 58 3.09 -9.62 -12.02
CA TYR A 58 3.07 -8.26 -12.53
C TYR A 58 4.28 -7.50 -11.98
N HIS A 59 4.81 -6.54 -12.76
CA HIS A 59 5.82 -5.60 -12.28
C HIS A 59 5.16 -4.30 -11.88
N VAL A 60 5.49 -3.82 -10.69
CA VAL A 60 5.10 -2.50 -10.19
C VAL A 60 6.34 -1.61 -10.18
N ALA A 61 6.30 -0.52 -10.93
CA ALA A 61 7.41 0.44 -10.98
C ALA A 61 7.57 1.18 -9.64
N ALA A 62 8.72 1.81 -9.43
CA ALA A 62 8.94 2.67 -8.27
C ALA A 62 7.92 3.82 -8.23
N GLY A 63 7.59 4.27 -7.02
CA GLY A 63 6.66 5.39 -6.84
C GLY A 63 6.16 5.53 -5.41
N THR A 64 5.18 6.41 -5.24
CA THR A 64 4.64 6.80 -3.95
C THR A 64 3.11 6.73 -3.91
N ALA A 65 2.58 6.33 -2.75
CA ALA A 65 1.13 6.25 -2.51
C ALA A 65 0.77 6.71 -1.10
N VAL A 66 -0.49 7.08 -0.93
CA VAL A 66 -1.12 7.23 0.38
C VAL A 66 -1.84 5.93 0.72
N CYS A 67 -1.45 5.29 1.81
CA CYS A 67 -2.07 4.08 2.35
C CYS A 67 -2.79 4.36 3.66
N SER A 68 -3.67 3.45 4.09
CA SER A 68 -4.37 3.55 5.37
C SER A 68 -4.73 2.16 5.88
N LYS A 69 -4.63 1.95 7.19
CA LYS A 69 -5.11 0.73 7.86
C LYS A 69 -6.59 0.82 8.29
N GLY A 70 -7.13 2.03 8.29
CA GLY A 70 -8.51 2.28 8.69
C GLY A 70 -8.76 3.75 8.99
N SER A 71 -10.01 4.09 9.31
CA SER A 71 -10.39 5.49 9.56
C SER A 71 -9.79 6.06 10.86
N SER A 72 -9.50 5.19 11.84
CA SER A 72 -8.91 5.58 13.14
C SER A 72 -7.40 5.64 13.15
N ASP A 73 -6.73 5.09 12.12
CA ASP A 73 -5.28 4.88 12.14
C ASP A 73 -4.50 5.92 11.32
N GLY A 74 -5.23 6.86 10.73
CA GLY A 74 -4.65 7.91 9.92
C GLY A 74 -4.18 7.44 8.54
N LYS A 75 -3.16 8.11 7.99
CA LYS A 75 -2.58 7.83 6.66
C LYS A 75 -1.09 7.58 6.77
N THR A 76 -0.57 6.74 5.88
CA THR A 76 0.85 6.46 5.74
C THR A 76 1.29 6.80 4.33
N LEU A 77 2.39 7.54 4.20
CA LEU A 77 3.06 7.71 2.90
C LEU A 77 3.93 6.49 2.65
N ALA A 78 3.65 5.80 1.56
CA ALA A 78 4.36 4.62 1.12
C ALA A 78 5.27 4.97 -0.05
N TYR A 79 6.57 4.69 0.07
CA TYR A 79 7.50 4.69 -1.06
C TYR A 79 7.86 3.25 -1.39
N PHE A 80 7.71 2.88 -2.65
CA PHE A 80 8.02 1.56 -3.17
C PHE A 80 9.14 1.68 -4.21
N GLU A 81 10.19 0.89 -4.07
CA GLU A 81 11.37 0.96 -4.95
C GLU A 81 11.16 0.31 -6.33
N GLY A 82 10.06 -0.39 -6.49
CA GLY A 82 9.76 -1.16 -7.69
C GLY A 82 10.19 -2.63 -7.53
N ALA A 83 9.25 -3.52 -7.80
CA ALA A 83 9.49 -4.98 -7.79
C ALA A 83 8.35 -5.71 -8.50
N ASN A 84 8.51 -7.02 -8.65
CA ASN A 84 7.42 -7.89 -9.06
C ASN A 84 6.49 -8.19 -7.88
N THR A 85 5.21 -8.36 -8.20
CA THR A 85 4.22 -8.87 -7.25
C THR A 85 4.54 -10.30 -6.83
N PRO A 86 3.92 -10.81 -5.76
CA PRO A 86 3.84 -12.26 -5.54
C PRO A 86 3.35 -12.99 -6.79
N GLY A 87 3.74 -14.25 -6.92
CA GLY A 87 3.36 -15.08 -8.06
C GLY A 87 1.86 -15.26 -8.18
N ILE A 88 1.38 -15.27 -9.42
CA ILE A 88 -0.02 -15.57 -9.77
C ILE A 88 -0.12 -16.92 -10.49
N ASN A 89 -1.32 -17.48 -10.56
CA ASN A 89 -1.56 -18.69 -11.32
C ASN A 89 -1.71 -18.38 -12.82
N SER A 90 -1.33 -19.32 -13.67
CA SER A 90 -1.69 -19.29 -15.09
C SER A 90 -3.21 -19.26 -15.25
N ASN A 91 -3.69 -18.72 -16.36
CA ASN A 91 -5.11 -18.81 -16.73
C ASN A 91 -5.28 -19.89 -17.82
N SER A 92 -5.38 -21.13 -17.43
CA SER A 92 -5.60 -22.26 -18.34
C SER A 92 -7.05 -22.40 -18.82
N SER A 93 -7.96 -21.54 -18.35
CA SER A 93 -9.38 -21.58 -18.73
C SER A 93 -9.61 -21.02 -20.14
N GLY A 94 -10.75 -21.33 -20.74
CA GLY A 94 -11.23 -20.74 -21.99
C GLY A 94 -11.75 -19.30 -21.89
N ASN A 95 -11.74 -18.70 -20.68
CA ASN A 95 -12.25 -17.35 -20.44
C ASN A 95 -11.15 -16.45 -19.84
N PRO A 96 -11.17 -15.15 -20.12
CA PRO A 96 -10.28 -14.19 -19.46
C PRO A 96 -10.63 -14.00 -17.98
N ARG A 97 -9.70 -13.46 -17.19
CA ARG A 97 -9.95 -12.96 -15.82
C ARG A 97 -9.34 -11.57 -15.64
N ILE A 98 -9.77 -10.86 -14.62
CA ILE A 98 -9.16 -9.59 -14.21
C ILE A 98 -8.56 -9.78 -12.83
N ASP A 99 -7.27 -9.46 -12.68
CA ASP A 99 -6.55 -9.48 -11.41
C ASP A 99 -6.43 -8.05 -10.88
N SER A 100 -6.65 -7.83 -9.58
CA SER A 100 -6.50 -6.53 -8.91
C SER A 100 -5.15 -6.46 -8.23
N VAL A 101 -4.29 -5.51 -8.64
CA VAL A 101 -2.98 -5.25 -8.05
C VAL A 101 -3.10 -4.07 -7.10
N TYR A 102 -2.59 -4.20 -5.88
CA TYR A 102 -2.69 -3.18 -4.84
C TYR A 102 -1.38 -3.04 -4.07
N ILE A 103 -1.22 -1.89 -3.41
CA ILE A 103 -0.12 -1.58 -2.49
C ILE A 103 -0.67 -1.40 -1.07
N TYR A 104 0.11 -1.75 -0.07
CA TYR A 104 -0.20 -1.51 1.34
C TYR A 104 1.07 -1.28 2.13
N ALA A 105 0.93 -0.55 3.24
CA ALA A 105 2.00 -0.33 4.21
C ALA A 105 1.68 -1.10 5.49
N ASN A 106 2.62 -1.93 5.93
CA ASN A 106 2.58 -2.57 7.24
C ASN A 106 3.02 -1.61 8.34
N ASP A 107 2.54 -1.87 9.55
CA ASP A 107 2.87 -1.09 10.74
C ASP A 107 2.87 -2.02 11.97
N LEU A 108 4.04 -2.20 12.57
CA LEU A 108 4.21 -3.03 13.79
C LEU A 108 3.32 -2.55 14.95
N ASP A 109 3.09 -1.24 15.08
CA ASP A 109 2.20 -0.70 16.12
C ASP A 109 0.73 -1.10 15.91
N GLN A 110 0.38 -1.53 14.69
CA GLN A 110 -0.95 -2.02 14.32
C GLN A 110 -1.03 -3.56 14.26
N GLY A 111 0.02 -4.25 14.73
CA GLY A 111 0.08 -5.70 14.82
C GLY A 111 0.52 -6.42 13.54
N ASP A 112 1.05 -5.70 12.56
CA ASP A 112 1.65 -6.31 11.37
C ASP A 112 3.02 -6.93 11.67
N SER A 113 3.56 -7.68 10.71
CA SER A 113 4.83 -8.40 10.85
C SER A 113 6.07 -7.52 10.68
N ASP A 114 5.93 -6.34 10.09
CA ASP A 114 7.03 -5.43 9.75
C ASP A 114 6.53 -3.97 9.60
N ASN A 115 7.43 -3.06 9.21
CA ASN A 115 7.13 -1.66 8.87
C ASN A 115 7.46 -1.39 7.38
N LEU A 116 7.21 -2.36 6.51
CA LEU A 116 7.56 -2.26 5.09
C LEU A 116 6.34 -1.97 4.22
N VAL A 117 6.64 -1.52 3.00
CA VAL A 117 5.65 -1.34 1.94
C VAL A 117 5.64 -2.60 1.07
N HIS A 118 4.46 -3.12 0.84
CA HIS A 118 4.24 -4.33 0.07
C HIS A 118 3.28 -4.10 -1.09
N VAL A 119 3.41 -4.93 -2.12
CA VAL A 119 2.44 -5.06 -3.20
C VAL A 119 1.78 -6.43 -3.16
N GLY A 120 0.52 -6.50 -3.51
CA GLY A 120 -0.25 -7.74 -3.54
C GLY A 120 -1.11 -7.85 -4.78
N VAL A 121 -1.61 -9.05 -5.02
CA VAL A 121 -2.53 -9.36 -6.11
C VAL A 121 -3.70 -10.18 -5.58
N VAL A 122 -4.91 -9.75 -5.91
CA VAL A 122 -6.10 -10.61 -5.80
C VAL A 122 -6.42 -11.10 -7.20
N GLN A 123 -6.34 -12.41 -7.41
CA GLN A 123 -6.64 -13.02 -8.71
C GLN A 123 -8.15 -13.13 -8.89
N GLY A 124 -8.62 -12.74 -10.06
CA GLY A 124 -10.02 -12.86 -10.42
C GLY A 124 -10.45 -14.27 -10.80
N THR A 125 -11.74 -14.45 -10.99
CA THR A 125 -12.32 -15.70 -11.50
C THR A 125 -12.50 -15.58 -13.01
N PRO A 126 -12.01 -16.55 -13.79
CA PRO A 126 -12.24 -16.57 -15.23
C PRO A 126 -13.71 -16.62 -15.59
N ALA A 127 -14.16 -15.71 -16.48
CA ALA A 127 -15.55 -15.65 -16.96
C ALA A 127 -15.60 -15.00 -18.35
N THR A 128 -16.70 -15.21 -19.08
CA THR A 128 -16.93 -14.54 -20.37
C THR A 128 -16.89 -13.01 -20.24
N ASN A 129 -17.44 -12.48 -19.13
CA ASN A 129 -17.36 -11.07 -18.73
C ASN A 129 -16.78 -11.04 -17.33
N PRO A 130 -15.43 -11.06 -17.17
CA PRO A 130 -14.82 -11.13 -15.86
C PRO A 130 -14.99 -9.81 -15.09
N ALA A 131 -15.31 -9.93 -13.80
CA ALA A 131 -15.29 -8.79 -12.88
C ALA A 131 -13.97 -8.76 -12.13
N ALA A 132 -13.46 -7.56 -11.88
CA ALA A 132 -12.28 -7.37 -11.04
C ALA A 132 -12.63 -7.71 -9.57
N PRO A 133 -11.80 -8.51 -8.88
CA PRO A 133 -12.01 -8.83 -7.48
C PRO A 133 -11.77 -7.60 -6.60
N GLY A 134 -12.45 -7.56 -5.44
CA GLY A 134 -12.15 -6.58 -4.39
C GLY A 134 -10.76 -6.80 -3.79
N ILE A 135 -10.12 -5.72 -3.40
CA ILE A 135 -8.85 -5.76 -2.66
C ILE A 135 -9.09 -5.73 -1.16
N PRO A 136 -8.11 -6.12 -0.31
CA PRO A 136 -8.20 -5.94 1.14
C PRO A 136 -8.49 -4.50 1.55
N THR A 137 -9.17 -4.30 2.68
CA THR A 137 -9.62 -2.97 3.16
C THR A 137 -8.47 -1.98 3.38
N TYR A 138 -7.30 -2.48 3.73
CA TYR A 138 -6.07 -1.69 3.93
C TYR A 138 -5.27 -1.48 2.65
N GLY A 139 -5.67 -2.08 1.53
CA GLY A 139 -5.00 -1.94 0.25
C GLY A 139 -5.39 -0.65 -0.47
N THR A 140 -4.46 -0.11 -1.23
CA THR A 140 -4.70 0.95 -2.20
C THR A 140 -4.58 0.36 -3.60
N LEU A 141 -5.65 0.40 -4.38
CA LEU A 141 -5.69 -0.17 -5.73
C LEU A 141 -4.70 0.57 -6.65
N LEU A 142 -3.85 -0.19 -7.35
CA LEU A 142 -2.92 0.33 -8.36
C LEU A 142 -3.46 0.11 -9.77
N ALA A 143 -3.88 -1.12 -10.08
CA ALA A 143 -4.36 -1.46 -11.41
C ALA A 143 -5.28 -2.70 -11.38
N GLN A 144 -6.10 -2.80 -12.42
CA GLN A 144 -6.84 -4.00 -12.77
C GLN A 144 -6.26 -4.55 -14.08
N MET A 145 -5.68 -5.75 -14.00
CA MET A 145 -4.91 -6.35 -15.09
C MET A 145 -5.71 -7.48 -15.73
N LEU A 146 -5.99 -7.35 -17.03
CA LEU A 146 -6.64 -8.42 -17.78
C LEU A 146 -5.63 -9.54 -18.03
N MET A 147 -5.97 -10.76 -17.65
CA MET A 147 -5.22 -11.97 -18.01
C MET A 147 -6.05 -12.78 -19.02
N PRO A 148 -5.61 -12.84 -20.29
CA PRO A 148 -6.36 -13.53 -21.35
C PRO A 148 -6.58 -15.02 -21.05
N ALA A 149 -7.55 -15.61 -21.74
CA ALA A 149 -7.78 -17.05 -21.74
C ALA A 149 -6.52 -17.79 -22.24
N GLY A 150 -6.21 -18.92 -21.63
CA GLY A 150 -5.07 -19.75 -22.04
C GLY A 150 -3.69 -19.16 -21.73
N SER A 151 -3.60 -18.08 -20.95
CA SER A 151 -2.31 -17.41 -20.69
C SER A 151 -1.45 -18.17 -19.68
N ALA A 152 -0.18 -18.37 -20.06
CA ALA A 152 0.86 -18.97 -19.21
C ALA A 152 1.83 -17.93 -18.61
N SER A 153 1.60 -16.63 -18.87
CA SER A 153 2.39 -15.51 -18.35
C SER A 153 1.48 -14.30 -18.12
N ALA A 154 1.98 -13.31 -17.41
CA ALA A 154 1.28 -12.05 -17.17
C ALA A 154 1.50 -11.01 -18.29
N SER A 155 2.27 -11.34 -19.33
CA SER A 155 2.47 -10.44 -20.48
C SER A 155 1.16 -10.27 -21.27
N ASN A 156 0.78 -9.02 -21.48
CA ASN A 156 -0.34 -8.60 -22.33
C ASN A 156 0.18 -8.19 -23.70
#